data_b6b88addd2bf099fee750507b6208acb
#
_entry.id   b6b88addd2bf099fee750507b6208acb
#
_cell.length_a   1.000
_cell.length_b   1.000
_cell.length_c   1.000
_cell.angle_alpha   90.00
_cell.angle_beta   90.00
_cell.angle_gamma   90.00
#
_symmetry.space_group_name_H-M   'P 1'
#
loop_
_entity.id
_entity.type
_entity.pdbx_description
1 polymer ?
#
loop_
_entity_poly.entity_id
_entity_poly.type
_entity_poly.pdbx_seq_one_letter_code
_entity_poly.pdbx_strand_id
1 'polypeptide(L)'
;MNRRKLLSLLGMSPVLLTGDPAQASQSKHAPPPGADSGPLKFTAVNPKGMPPSIQLIPMAPRLDSLDGKTVYLVDTGFHGSDTLLHQVELWFNRNMPSVILVFRRKAGPYAQDDPPLWKEIKEKGSAVIMATGH
;
A
#
# COMPACT_ATOMS: atom_id res chain seq x y z
N MET A 1 0.13 -32.57 -33.27
CA MET A 1 -0.97 -31.69 -33.69
C MET A 1 -0.68 -30.27 -33.15
N ASN A 2 -0.41 -29.31 -34.03
CA ASN A 2 0.04 -27.96 -33.61
C ASN A 2 -1.11 -27.13 -33.08
N ARG A 3 -0.92 -26.54 -31.90
CA ARG A 3 -1.92 -25.69 -31.19
C ARG A 3 -2.46 -24.54 -32.05
N ARG A 4 -1.72 -24.12 -33.10
CA ARG A 4 -2.17 -23.08 -34.05
C ARG A 4 -3.29 -23.54 -34.99
N LYS A 5 -3.44 -24.83 -35.24
CA LYS A 5 -4.49 -25.39 -36.10
C LYS A 5 -5.84 -25.58 -35.37
N LEU A 6 -5.81 -25.61 -34.02
CA LEU A 6 -7.04 -25.74 -33.23
C LEU A 6 -7.82 -24.43 -33.12
N LEU A 7 -7.14 -23.30 -33.19
CA LEU A 7 -7.76 -21.95 -33.08
C LEU A 7 -8.43 -21.51 -34.39
N SER A 8 -8.07 -22.07 -35.52
CA SER A 8 -8.68 -21.75 -36.83
C SER A 8 -10.00 -22.45 -37.08
N LEU A 9 -10.34 -23.49 -36.30
CA LEU A 9 -11.58 -24.25 -36.47
C LEU A 9 -12.76 -23.68 -35.63
N LEU A 10 -12.50 -22.79 -34.69
CA LEU A 10 -13.51 -22.19 -33.80
C LEU A 10 -14.02 -20.82 -34.30
N GLY A 11 -13.53 -20.34 -35.42
CA GLY A 11 -13.82 -18.99 -35.93
C GLY A 11 -14.83 -18.86 -37.05
N MET A 12 -15.47 -19.94 -37.48
CA MET A 12 -16.44 -19.87 -38.59
C MET A 12 -17.85 -20.26 -38.13
N SER A 13 -18.49 -19.39 -37.39
CA SER A 13 -19.94 -19.34 -37.33
C SER A 13 -20.44 -18.21 -38.23
N PRO A 14 -21.13 -18.51 -39.34
CA PRO A 14 -21.81 -17.47 -40.09
C PRO A 14 -23.04 -17.06 -39.29
N VAL A 15 -22.95 -15.99 -38.55
CA VAL A 15 -24.13 -15.32 -37.99
C VAL A 15 -24.73 -14.50 -39.11
N LEU A 16 -25.73 -15.08 -39.77
CA LEU A 16 -26.72 -14.35 -40.58
C LEU A 16 -27.62 -13.55 -39.62
N LEU A 17 -27.19 -12.38 -39.23
CA LEU A 17 -28.03 -11.37 -38.61
C LEU A 17 -28.45 -10.38 -39.71
N THR A 18 -29.53 -10.69 -40.39
CA THR A 18 -30.39 -9.69 -41.04
C THR A 18 -31.19 -9.03 -39.91
N GLY A 19 -30.58 -8.12 -39.21
CA GLY A 19 -31.22 -7.22 -38.27
C GLY A 19 -31.01 -5.82 -38.78
N ASP A 20 -32.08 -5.08 -39.02
CA ASP A 20 -32.01 -3.65 -39.32
C ASP A 20 -31.09 -2.93 -38.33
N PRO A 21 -30.23 -2.00 -38.80
CA PRO A 21 -29.51 -1.16 -37.88
C PRO A 21 -30.54 -0.34 -37.09
N ALA A 22 -30.85 -0.78 -35.89
CA ALA A 22 -31.57 0.02 -34.94
C ALA A 22 -30.82 1.34 -34.85
N GLN A 23 -31.42 2.39 -35.41
CA GLN A 23 -30.97 3.76 -35.22
C GLN A 23 -30.90 3.99 -33.73
N ALA A 24 -29.70 3.95 -33.19
CA ALA A 24 -29.43 4.48 -31.87
C ALA A 24 -29.92 5.93 -31.93
N SER A 25 -31.09 6.17 -31.36
CA SER A 25 -31.59 7.51 -31.11
C SER A 25 -30.54 8.22 -30.28
N GLN A 26 -29.67 8.97 -30.95
CA GLN A 26 -28.87 9.99 -30.28
C GLN A 26 -29.91 10.95 -29.69
N SER A 27 -30.16 10.77 -28.40
CA SER A 27 -30.87 11.78 -27.64
C SER A 27 -29.98 13.03 -27.72
N LYS A 28 -30.41 13.95 -28.59
CA LYS A 28 -29.88 15.32 -28.55
C LYS A 28 -30.25 15.86 -27.17
N HIS A 29 -29.37 15.67 -26.23
CA HIS A 29 -29.42 16.44 -24.99
C HIS A 29 -29.22 17.89 -25.42
N ALA A 30 -30.33 18.64 -25.45
CA ALA A 30 -30.23 20.07 -25.62
C ALA A 30 -29.38 20.62 -24.47
N PRO A 31 -28.35 21.42 -24.73
CA PRO A 31 -27.60 22.02 -23.66
C PRO A 31 -28.53 22.87 -22.78
N PRO A 32 -28.29 22.89 -21.46
CA PRO A 32 -29.08 23.71 -20.57
C PRO A 32 -29.01 25.19 -21.01
N PRO A 33 -30.12 25.94 -20.93
CA PRO A 33 -30.14 27.35 -21.31
C PRO A 33 -29.16 28.11 -20.43
N GLY A 34 -28.11 28.69 -21.04
CA GLY A 34 -27.01 29.39 -20.36
C GLY A 34 -25.63 28.80 -20.58
N ALA A 35 -25.50 27.75 -21.40
CA ALA A 35 -24.17 27.28 -21.80
C ALA A 35 -23.56 28.33 -22.75
N ASP A 36 -22.52 28.99 -22.22
CA ASP A 36 -21.69 29.94 -22.95
C ASP A 36 -21.15 29.26 -24.21
N SER A 37 -21.48 29.78 -25.40
CA SER A 37 -21.08 29.24 -26.69
C SER A 37 -19.62 29.54 -27.07
N GLY A 38 -18.79 29.79 -26.05
CA GLY A 38 -17.36 29.93 -26.21
C GLY A 38 -16.68 28.60 -26.62
N PRO A 39 -15.50 28.65 -27.23
CA PRO A 39 -14.77 27.44 -27.58
C PRO A 39 -14.59 26.56 -26.33
N LEU A 40 -14.92 25.26 -26.44
CA LEU A 40 -14.77 24.30 -25.36
C LEU A 40 -13.34 24.31 -24.86
N LYS A 41 -13.12 24.84 -23.67
CA LYS A 41 -11.82 24.81 -22.99
C LYS A 41 -11.71 23.50 -22.21
N PHE A 42 -10.86 22.60 -22.69
CA PHE A 42 -10.50 21.42 -21.93
C PHE A 42 -9.35 21.79 -20.98
N THR A 43 -9.56 21.57 -19.70
CA THR A 43 -8.49 21.70 -18.71
C THR A 43 -7.88 20.33 -18.51
N ALA A 44 -6.63 20.16 -18.95
CA ALA A 44 -5.87 18.97 -18.62
C ALA A 44 -5.42 19.04 -17.16
N VAL A 45 -5.90 18.12 -16.34
CA VAL A 45 -5.49 18.02 -14.94
C VAL A 45 -4.24 17.14 -14.88
N ASN A 46 -3.21 17.61 -14.15
CA ASN A 46 -2.02 16.79 -13.94
C ASN A 46 -2.40 15.56 -13.10
N PRO A 47 -2.27 14.32 -13.62
CA PRO A 47 -2.63 13.13 -12.88
C PRO A 47 -1.77 12.88 -11.64
N LYS A 48 -0.58 13.49 -11.57
CA LYS A 48 0.28 13.42 -10.37
C LYS A 48 -0.29 14.19 -9.18
N GLY A 49 -1.22 15.12 -9.41
CA GLY A 49 -1.67 16.04 -8.38
C GLY A 49 -0.55 16.92 -7.83
N MET A 50 -0.87 17.71 -6.83
CA MET A 50 0.15 18.32 -5.98
C MET A 50 0.28 17.46 -4.73
N PRO A 51 1.46 16.89 -4.44
CA PRO A 51 1.65 16.17 -3.20
C PRO A 51 1.36 17.13 -2.03
N PRO A 52 0.71 16.65 -0.95
CA PRO A 52 0.55 17.46 0.24
C PRO A 52 1.92 17.93 0.71
N SER A 53 1.99 19.15 1.26
CA SER A 53 3.22 19.67 1.83
C SER A 53 3.69 18.71 2.94
N ILE A 54 4.80 18.02 2.68
CA ILE A 54 5.40 17.10 3.64
C ILE A 54 6.16 17.94 4.67
N GLN A 55 5.72 17.90 5.91
CA GLN A 55 6.50 18.47 7.01
C GLN A 55 7.66 17.51 7.28
N LEU A 56 8.87 17.92 6.91
CA LEU A 56 10.08 17.14 7.18
C LEU A 56 10.35 17.13 8.68
N ILE A 57 10.18 15.97 9.29
CA ILE A 57 10.60 15.74 10.67
C ILE A 57 12.04 15.23 10.61
N PRO A 58 12.99 15.84 11.34
CA PRO A 58 14.36 15.35 11.36
C PRO A 58 14.41 13.93 11.93
N MET A 59 15.31 13.11 11.37
CA MET A 59 15.55 11.77 11.88
C MET A 59 16.03 11.86 13.34
N ALA A 60 15.60 10.90 14.17
CA ALA A 60 16.10 10.77 15.53
C ALA A 60 17.65 10.64 15.54
N PRO A 61 18.32 11.20 16.55
CA PRO A 61 19.76 11.02 16.69
C PRO A 61 20.12 9.53 16.70
N ARG A 62 21.20 9.18 16.03
CA ARG A 62 21.71 7.80 16.06
C ARG A 62 22.31 7.50 17.43
N LEU A 63 22.11 6.27 17.90
CA LEU A 63 22.76 5.78 19.09
C LEU A 63 24.23 5.44 18.77
N ASP A 64 25.14 5.79 19.65
CA ASP A 64 26.56 5.45 19.51
C ASP A 64 26.82 3.95 19.76
N SER A 65 26.05 3.33 20.67
CA SER A 65 26.08 1.91 20.96
C SER A 65 24.69 1.41 21.34
N LEU A 66 24.45 0.12 21.12
CA LEU A 66 23.25 -0.59 21.59
C LEU A 66 23.49 -1.32 22.91
N ASP A 67 24.72 -1.35 23.44
CA ASP A 67 25.05 -2.06 24.67
C ASP A 67 24.23 -1.54 25.85
N GLY A 68 23.56 -2.46 26.55
CA GLY A 68 22.68 -2.14 27.67
C GLY A 68 21.42 -1.37 27.29
N LYS A 69 21.15 -1.19 26.01
CA LYS A 69 19.96 -0.48 25.53
C LYS A 69 18.80 -1.44 25.32
N THR A 70 17.59 -0.90 25.49
CA THR A 70 16.35 -1.65 25.24
C THR A 70 15.89 -1.43 23.80
N VAL A 71 15.80 -2.51 23.04
CA VAL A 71 15.29 -2.52 21.66
C VAL A 71 13.94 -3.24 21.64
N TYR A 72 12.92 -2.56 21.19
CA TYR A 72 11.59 -3.14 21.02
C TYR A 72 11.47 -3.82 19.66
N LEU A 73 10.99 -5.06 19.64
CA LEU A 73 10.64 -5.81 18.45
C LEU A 73 9.11 -5.79 18.33
N VAL A 74 8.59 -5.02 17.38
CA VAL A 74 7.16 -4.80 17.24
C VAL A 74 6.60 -5.58 16.06
N ASP A 75 5.77 -6.57 16.37
CA ASP A 75 4.98 -7.32 15.40
C ASP A 75 3.71 -6.54 15.04
N THR A 76 3.50 -6.27 13.76
CA THR A 76 2.31 -5.58 13.23
C THR A 76 1.16 -6.52 12.88
N GLY A 77 1.34 -7.83 13.10
CA GLY A 77 0.32 -8.86 12.88
C GLY A 77 0.18 -9.36 11.45
N PHE A 78 1.09 -8.99 10.55
CA PHE A 78 1.16 -9.61 9.24
C PHE A 78 1.69 -11.04 9.32
N HIS A 79 1.27 -11.86 8.36
CA HIS A 79 1.72 -13.24 8.30
C HIS A 79 3.24 -13.33 8.18
N GLY A 80 3.86 -14.08 9.08
CA GLY A 80 5.32 -14.28 9.12
C GLY A 80 6.13 -13.14 9.78
N SER A 81 5.52 -12.03 10.19
CA SER A 81 6.23 -10.94 10.84
C SER A 81 6.79 -11.35 12.22
N ASP A 82 6.01 -12.10 12.97
CA ASP A 82 6.41 -12.71 14.25
C ASP A 82 7.59 -13.66 14.09
N THR A 83 7.51 -14.55 13.09
CA THR A 83 8.58 -15.50 12.78
C THR A 83 9.89 -14.80 12.42
N LEU A 84 9.81 -13.76 11.59
CA LEU A 84 10.98 -12.94 11.25
C LEU A 84 11.57 -12.27 12.49
N LEU A 85 10.74 -11.64 13.32
CA LEU A 85 11.21 -10.96 14.54
C LEU A 85 11.84 -11.92 15.53
N HIS A 86 11.34 -13.14 15.67
CA HIS A 86 12.00 -14.16 16.50
C HIS A 86 13.37 -14.58 15.93
N GLN A 87 13.55 -14.61 14.61
CA GLN A 87 14.89 -14.84 14.05
C GLN A 87 15.83 -13.65 14.33
N VAL A 88 15.31 -12.42 14.26
CA VAL A 88 16.06 -11.22 14.64
C VAL A 88 16.46 -11.28 16.13
N GLU A 89 15.54 -11.66 17.01
CA GLU A 89 15.79 -11.85 18.44
C GLU A 89 16.91 -12.87 18.68
N LEU A 90 16.85 -14.04 18.01
CA LEU A 90 17.88 -15.06 18.09
C LEU A 90 19.25 -14.55 17.61
N TRP A 91 19.25 -13.74 16.56
CA TRP A 91 20.47 -13.14 16.05
C TRP A 91 21.10 -12.17 17.07
N PHE A 92 20.31 -11.29 17.67
CA PHE A 92 20.76 -10.37 18.71
C PHE A 92 21.30 -11.10 19.93
N ASN A 93 20.59 -12.12 20.42
CA ASN A 93 21.01 -12.92 21.58
C ASN A 93 22.37 -13.61 21.35
N ARG A 94 22.70 -13.97 20.11
CA ARG A 94 23.97 -14.58 19.75
C ARG A 94 25.10 -13.58 19.55
N ASN A 95 24.80 -12.45 18.91
CA ASN A 95 25.82 -11.52 18.43
C ASN A 95 25.97 -10.28 19.32
N MET A 96 24.91 -9.90 20.04
CA MET A 96 24.85 -8.70 20.89
C MET A 96 24.10 -8.99 22.19
N PRO A 97 24.61 -9.88 23.05
CA PRO A 97 23.90 -10.35 24.25
C PRO A 97 23.69 -9.26 25.32
N SER A 98 24.39 -8.14 25.21
CA SER A 98 24.22 -6.98 26.10
C SER A 98 22.97 -6.14 25.78
N VAL A 99 22.31 -6.37 24.62
CA VAL A 99 21.09 -5.67 24.22
C VAL A 99 19.89 -6.30 24.89
N ILE A 100 19.03 -5.47 25.47
CA ILE A 100 17.78 -5.93 26.09
C ILE A 100 16.69 -5.91 25.02
N LEU A 101 16.14 -7.08 24.70
CA LEU A 101 15.08 -7.19 23.69
C LEU A 101 13.72 -7.30 24.36
N VAL A 102 12.75 -6.57 23.86
CA VAL A 102 11.35 -6.59 24.31
C VAL A 102 10.44 -6.81 23.12
N PHE A 103 9.84 -7.99 23.04
CA PHE A 103 8.87 -8.31 22.00
C PHE A 103 7.50 -7.75 22.38
N ARG A 104 6.84 -7.09 21.43
CA ARG A 104 5.47 -6.59 21.56
C ARG A 104 4.71 -6.81 20.26
N ARG A 105 3.44 -7.15 20.41
CA ARG A 105 2.51 -7.17 19.29
C ARG A 105 1.66 -5.92 19.32
N LYS A 106 1.57 -5.22 18.21
CA LYS A 106 0.73 -4.04 18.06
C LYS A 106 -0.75 -4.44 18.14
N ALA A 107 -1.55 -3.69 18.88
CA ALA A 107 -2.99 -3.90 18.93
C ALA A 107 -3.65 -3.43 17.62
N GLY A 108 -4.69 -4.18 17.22
CA GLY A 108 -5.48 -3.85 16.02
C GLY A 108 -4.75 -4.01 14.69
N PRO A 109 -5.45 -3.70 13.58
CA PRO A 109 -4.90 -3.79 12.23
C PRO A 109 -3.71 -2.85 12.01
N TYR A 110 -2.93 -3.11 10.96
CA TYR A 110 -1.74 -2.33 10.63
C TYR A 110 -1.98 -0.80 10.61
N ALA A 111 -3.05 -0.36 9.98
CA ALA A 111 -3.35 1.07 9.82
C ALA A 111 -3.92 1.73 11.09
N GLN A 112 -4.30 0.94 12.10
CA GLN A 112 -4.82 1.48 13.36
C GLN A 112 -3.67 1.91 14.25
N ASP A 113 -3.80 3.07 14.89
CA ASP A 113 -2.84 3.54 15.87
C ASP A 113 -2.92 2.76 17.18
N ASP A 114 -1.79 2.68 17.91
CA ASP A 114 -1.67 2.03 19.22
C ASP A 114 -0.95 2.96 20.22
N PRO A 115 -1.63 4.01 20.68
CA PRO A 115 -1.02 5.00 21.57
C PRO A 115 -0.40 4.43 22.85
N PRO A 116 -1.00 3.41 23.51
CA PRO A 116 -0.37 2.79 24.70
C PRO A 116 0.99 2.17 24.39
N LEU A 117 1.11 1.44 23.27
CA LEU A 117 2.36 0.83 22.85
C LEU A 117 3.43 1.88 22.54
N TRP A 118 3.07 2.93 21.79
CA TRP A 118 4.02 4.00 21.46
C TRP A 118 4.48 4.76 22.70
N LYS A 119 3.61 4.95 23.67
CA LYS A 119 3.97 5.54 24.95
C LYS A 119 4.98 4.67 25.71
N GLU A 120 4.72 3.36 25.82
CA GLU A 120 5.64 2.41 26.45
C GLU A 120 7.02 2.43 25.78
N ILE A 121 7.06 2.37 24.44
CA ILE A 121 8.29 2.40 23.67
C ILE A 121 9.04 3.71 23.89
N LYS A 122 8.36 4.84 23.89
CA LYS A 122 8.96 6.15 24.09
C LYS A 122 9.55 6.33 25.49
N GLU A 123 8.93 5.73 26.50
CA GLU A 123 9.38 5.84 27.89
C GLU A 123 10.52 4.86 28.22
N LYS A 124 10.51 3.66 27.66
CA LYS A 124 11.39 2.57 28.07
C LYS A 124 12.34 2.09 26.96
N GLY A 125 12.03 2.38 25.71
CA GLY A 125 12.81 1.94 24.56
C GLY A 125 13.88 2.94 24.16
N SER A 126 15.00 2.41 23.68
CA SER A 126 16.07 3.21 23.05
C SER A 126 16.00 3.11 21.53
N ALA A 127 15.48 2.00 21.02
CA ALA A 127 15.27 1.77 19.59
C ALA A 127 14.08 0.83 19.37
N VAL A 128 13.56 0.81 18.14
CA VAL A 128 12.47 -0.08 17.73
C VAL A 128 12.78 -0.71 16.37
N ILE A 129 12.49 -1.99 16.25
CA ILE A 129 12.46 -2.73 14.98
C ILE A 129 11.02 -3.17 14.77
N MET A 130 10.43 -2.73 13.69
CA MET A 130 9.05 -3.06 13.34
C MET A 130 9.05 -3.97 12.11
N ALA A 131 8.45 -5.16 12.22
CA ALA A 131 8.23 -6.02 11.08
C ALA A 131 6.89 -5.67 10.44
N THR A 132 6.96 -5.27 9.18
CA THR A 132 5.81 -5.09 8.30
C THR A 132 5.87 -6.18 7.24
N GLY A 133 4.75 -6.84 6.98
CA GLY A 133 4.61 -7.79 5.88
C GLY A 133 3.57 -7.30 4.89
N HIS A 134 3.51 -7.93 3.74
CA HIS A 134 2.49 -7.67 2.72
C HIS A 134 1.93 -9.02 2.24
#